data_72568c378cfcfc285eb66056767fbd95
#
_entry.id   72568c378cfcfc285eb66056767fbd95
#
_cell.length_a   1.000
_cell.length_b   1.000
_cell.length_c   1.000
_cell.angle_alpha   90.00
_cell.angle_beta   90.00
_cell.angle_gamma   90.00
#
_symmetry.space_group_name_H-M   'P 1'
#
loop_
_entity.id
_entity.type
_entity.pdbx_description
1 polymer ?
#
loop_
_entity_poly.entity_id
_entity_poly.type
_entity_poly.pdbx_seq_one_letter_code
_entity_poly.pdbx_strand_id
1 'polypeptide(L)'
;QVVAAVGPRALWEAGRTPRVAPDRRVSLCAKRISAVGALLTGMETARPFDFVGPDFPVVGVDSALDYFFASTLQQFGFWQARAGRYLRPLLAPLAGSIRKGSDYLWRAMLRGQHADPALLTPAGQAKMTAKRMRALFRADDGSHPMPARRLRLQQARAYGRDMLALGPSPGDIVANANASHRPLRSFLSMLDHIGGYKEDVLRKKSALLALILTERPEGFLRPTSDERLPPIIDYHLMRSCLRVGLIEVGDAGLRQALAERRLLAPADEWALRRATYDTIERVTELSGKGMAAVDWFFFNARRRCPEMSVPECSACRLDSVCAQRKELFQPVLRTAYY
;
A
#
# COMPACT_ATOMS: atom_id res chain seq x y z
N GLN A 1 -1.99 6.88 -21.71
CA GLN A 1 -0.73 6.92 -22.52
C GLN A 1 0.24 8.01 -22.04
N VAL A 2 -0.23 9.17 -21.55
CA VAL A 2 0.63 10.29 -21.09
C VAL A 2 1.40 9.96 -19.81
N VAL A 3 0.81 9.17 -18.91
CA VAL A 3 1.44 8.81 -17.63
C VAL A 3 2.56 7.77 -17.79
N ALA A 4 2.53 6.96 -18.85
CA ALA A 4 3.59 5.98 -19.11
C ALA A 4 4.89 6.60 -19.66
N ALA A 5 4.82 7.82 -20.20
CA ALA A 5 5.96 8.51 -20.80
C ALA A 5 6.75 9.39 -19.83
N VAL A 6 6.16 9.73 -18.67
CA VAL A 6 6.78 10.58 -17.64
C VAL A 6 7.07 9.72 -16.42
N GLY A 7 8.34 9.43 -16.17
CA GLY A 7 8.74 8.66 -15.00
C GLY A 7 8.36 9.36 -13.67
N PRO A 8 8.25 8.61 -12.55
CA PRO A 8 7.89 9.15 -11.24
C PRO A 8 8.69 10.40 -10.84
N ARG A 9 9.97 10.42 -11.17
CA ARG A 9 10.89 11.52 -10.85
C ARG A 9 10.41 12.87 -11.38
N ALA A 10 10.05 12.97 -12.66
CA ALA A 10 9.65 14.23 -13.28
C ALA A 10 8.33 14.78 -12.68
N LEU A 11 7.46 13.91 -12.17
CA LEU A 11 6.19 14.30 -11.55
C LEU A 11 6.38 14.86 -10.12
N TRP A 12 7.45 14.46 -9.41
CA TRP A 12 7.72 14.84 -8.02
C TRP A 12 8.81 15.91 -7.86
N GLU A 13 9.56 16.25 -8.90
CA GLU A 13 10.66 17.23 -8.85
C GLU A 13 10.22 18.61 -8.34
N ALA A 14 8.96 19.00 -8.56
CA ALA A 14 8.39 20.24 -8.07
C ALA A 14 7.92 20.21 -6.60
N GLY A 15 8.08 19.09 -5.89
CA GLY A 15 7.59 18.93 -4.51
C GLY A 15 6.07 18.96 -4.36
N ARG A 16 5.35 18.77 -5.48
CA ARG A 16 3.87 18.77 -5.55
C ARG A 16 3.38 17.42 -6.04
N THR A 17 2.19 17.03 -5.58
CA THR A 17 1.46 15.89 -6.13
C THR A 17 1.36 15.99 -7.64
N PRO A 18 1.55 14.90 -8.40
CA PRO A 18 1.43 14.94 -9.85
C PRO A 18 0.09 15.56 -10.29
N ARG A 19 0.12 16.74 -10.90
CA ARG A 19 -1.07 17.37 -11.45
C ARG A 19 -1.38 16.74 -12.79
N VAL A 20 -2.11 15.63 -12.78
CA VAL A 20 -2.76 15.08 -13.98
C VAL A 20 -4.19 15.63 -14.01
N ALA A 21 -4.67 16.03 -15.19
CA ALA A 21 -6.04 16.51 -15.33
C ALA A 21 -7.03 15.47 -14.76
N PRO A 22 -8.05 15.91 -13.97
CA PRO A 22 -9.05 15.01 -13.43
C PRO A 22 -9.74 14.23 -14.57
N ASP A 23 -9.92 12.95 -14.38
CA ASP A 23 -10.69 12.15 -15.33
C ASP A 23 -12.19 12.45 -15.11
N ARG A 24 -12.88 12.89 -16.16
CA ARG A 24 -14.31 13.26 -16.09
C ARG A 24 -15.23 12.11 -15.72
N ARG A 25 -14.77 10.87 -15.80
CA ARG A 25 -15.53 9.66 -15.46
C ARG A 25 -15.64 9.45 -13.95
N VAL A 26 -14.73 10.07 -13.17
CA VAL A 26 -14.66 9.95 -11.71
C VAL A 26 -14.53 11.35 -11.12
N SER A 27 -15.40 11.68 -10.20
CA SER A 27 -15.42 12.98 -9.52
C SER A 27 -15.33 12.82 -8.00
N LEU A 28 -14.86 13.87 -7.32
CA LEU A 28 -14.80 13.97 -5.88
C LEU A 28 -16.10 14.55 -5.33
N CYS A 29 -16.65 13.92 -4.28
CA CYS A 29 -17.84 14.44 -3.58
C CYS A 29 -17.44 15.39 -2.44
N ALA A 30 -17.31 16.68 -2.73
CA ALA A 30 -16.84 17.68 -1.77
C ALA A 30 -17.66 17.66 -0.45
N LYS A 31 -18.99 17.52 -0.53
CA LYS A 31 -19.87 17.44 0.64
C LYS A 31 -19.49 16.28 1.58
N ARG A 32 -19.22 15.10 1.03
CA ARG A 32 -18.87 13.93 1.84
C ARG A 32 -17.42 13.99 2.35
N ILE A 33 -16.52 14.54 1.56
CA ILE A 33 -15.12 14.78 1.98
C ILE A 33 -15.12 15.70 3.19
N SER A 34 -15.87 16.80 3.16
CA SER A 34 -16.01 17.72 4.30
C SER A 34 -16.65 17.04 5.52
N ALA A 35 -17.70 16.24 5.31
CA ALA A 35 -18.36 15.52 6.40
C ALA A 35 -17.44 14.48 7.07
N VAL A 36 -16.67 13.73 6.29
CA VAL A 36 -15.69 12.78 6.82
C VAL A 36 -14.52 13.51 7.50
N GLY A 37 -14.03 14.61 6.93
CA GLY A 37 -13.02 15.45 7.57
C GLY A 37 -13.47 15.93 8.95
N ALA A 38 -14.67 16.51 9.06
CA ALA A 38 -15.25 16.97 10.31
C ALA A 38 -15.44 15.83 11.33
N LEU A 39 -15.91 14.67 10.87
CA LEU A 39 -16.03 13.48 11.73
C LEU A 39 -14.69 13.09 12.34
N LEU A 40 -13.63 13.03 11.52
CA LEU A 40 -12.30 12.68 11.98
C LEU A 40 -11.70 13.74 12.91
N THR A 41 -11.98 15.03 12.69
CA THR A 41 -11.55 16.10 13.61
C THR A 41 -12.06 15.86 15.02
N GLY A 42 -13.34 15.49 15.16
CA GLY A 42 -14.00 15.23 16.44
C GLY A 42 -13.63 13.89 17.09
N MET A 43 -12.88 13.05 16.41
CA MET A 43 -12.46 11.75 16.95
C MET A 43 -11.13 11.84 17.69
N GLU A 44 -11.02 11.10 18.80
CA GLU A 44 -9.72 10.85 19.40
C GLU A 44 -8.78 10.19 18.36
N THR A 45 -7.58 10.70 18.27
CA THR A 45 -6.59 10.17 17.30
C THR A 45 -6.15 8.79 17.76
N ALA A 46 -6.59 7.76 17.04
CA ALA A 46 -6.03 6.44 17.20
C ALA A 46 -4.52 6.49 16.90
N ARG A 47 -3.70 5.92 17.77
CA ARG A 47 -2.27 5.78 17.48
C ARG A 47 -2.12 4.96 16.20
N PRO A 48 -1.25 5.38 15.27
CA PRO A 48 -0.88 4.56 14.13
C PRO A 48 -0.38 3.19 14.60
N PHE A 49 -0.42 2.23 13.70
CA PHE A 49 0.15 0.91 13.99
C PHE A 49 1.68 0.98 14.01
N ASP A 50 2.29 0.43 15.04
CA ASP A 50 3.73 0.53 15.31
C ASP A 50 4.58 -0.58 14.67
N PHE A 51 3.95 -1.50 13.94
CA PHE A 51 4.62 -2.64 13.28
C PHE A 51 5.48 -3.49 14.23
N VAL A 52 5.03 -3.63 15.46
CA VAL A 52 5.57 -4.54 16.48
C VAL A 52 4.63 -5.74 16.63
N GLY A 53 5.18 -6.89 16.97
CA GLY A 53 4.39 -8.11 17.22
C GLY A 53 4.98 -9.34 16.55
N PRO A 54 4.27 -10.47 16.60
CA PRO A 54 4.80 -11.78 16.20
C PRO A 54 5.10 -11.91 14.69
N ASP A 55 4.60 -11.01 13.87
CA ASP A 55 4.75 -11.02 12.41
C ASP A 55 5.88 -10.10 11.93
N PHE A 56 6.55 -9.39 12.86
CA PHE A 56 7.59 -8.41 12.58
C PHE A 56 8.90 -8.73 13.31
N PRO A 57 10.04 -8.22 12.85
CA PRO A 57 11.31 -8.35 13.57
C PRO A 57 11.20 -7.76 14.99
N VAL A 58 11.91 -8.37 15.93
CA VAL A 58 12.06 -7.82 17.29
C VAL A 58 12.67 -6.43 17.22
N VAL A 59 12.23 -5.53 18.12
CA VAL A 59 12.76 -4.17 18.19
C VAL A 59 14.26 -4.21 18.49
N GLY A 60 15.03 -3.42 17.74
CA GLY A 60 16.48 -3.32 17.90
C GLY A 60 17.32 -4.37 17.18
N VAL A 61 16.72 -5.27 16.38
CA VAL A 61 17.49 -6.23 15.59
C VAL A 61 18.07 -5.58 14.31
N ASP A 62 19.35 -5.78 14.03
CA ASP A 62 20.06 -5.15 12.90
C ASP A 62 19.44 -5.45 11.53
N SER A 63 18.89 -6.66 11.36
CA SER A 63 18.26 -7.09 10.10
C SER A 63 16.84 -6.53 9.86
N ALA A 64 16.32 -5.67 10.74
CA ALA A 64 14.98 -5.13 10.61
C ALA A 64 14.79 -4.31 9.33
N LEU A 65 15.79 -3.52 8.93
CA LEU A 65 15.72 -2.72 7.70
C LEU A 65 15.67 -3.60 6.45
N ASP A 66 16.50 -4.65 6.36
CA ASP A 66 16.43 -5.61 5.25
C ASP A 66 15.03 -6.25 5.15
N TYR A 67 14.47 -6.63 6.31
CA TYR A 67 13.11 -7.17 6.36
C TYR A 67 12.08 -6.17 5.82
N PHE A 68 12.07 -4.93 6.31
CA PHE A 68 11.04 -3.97 5.92
C PHE A 68 11.17 -3.52 4.46
N PHE A 69 12.39 -3.31 3.97
CA PHE A 69 12.60 -2.99 2.56
C PHE A 69 12.12 -4.14 1.65
N ALA A 70 12.53 -5.37 1.91
CA ALA A 70 12.17 -6.49 1.06
C ALA A 70 10.70 -6.91 1.20
N SER A 71 10.08 -6.80 2.37
CA SER A 71 8.70 -7.21 2.60
C SER A 71 7.69 -6.15 2.13
N THR A 72 7.96 -4.85 2.33
CA THR A 72 7.11 -3.77 1.83
C THR A 72 7.09 -3.74 0.30
N LEU A 73 8.21 -4.04 -0.34
CA LEU A 73 8.32 -4.26 -1.77
C LEU A 73 7.27 -5.25 -2.31
N GLN A 74 6.92 -6.27 -1.52
CA GLN A 74 6.00 -7.35 -1.88
C GLN A 74 4.53 -7.06 -1.50
N GLN A 75 4.21 -5.87 -0.98
CA GLN A 75 2.87 -5.48 -0.55
C GLN A 75 1.95 -5.14 -1.73
N PHE A 76 1.63 -6.15 -2.54
CA PHE A 76 0.76 -6.04 -3.71
C PHE A 76 0.10 -7.36 -4.08
N GLY A 77 -0.98 -7.31 -4.86
CA GLY A 77 -1.54 -8.45 -5.59
C GLY A 77 -2.03 -9.60 -4.72
N PHE A 78 -2.79 -9.32 -3.66
CA PHE A 78 -3.32 -10.35 -2.75
C PHE A 78 -4.65 -10.97 -3.18
N TRP A 79 -5.11 -10.71 -4.40
CA TRP A 79 -6.35 -11.24 -4.91
C TRP A 79 -6.14 -12.35 -5.94
N GLN A 80 -6.87 -13.43 -5.79
CA GLN A 80 -6.99 -14.46 -6.81
C GLN A 80 -7.94 -13.98 -7.89
N ALA A 81 -7.55 -14.16 -9.15
CA ALA A 81 -8.39 -13.80 -10.30
C ALA A 81 -8.47 -14.95 -11.30
N ARG A 82 -9.65 -15.07 -11.94
CA ARG A 82 -9.92 -16.06 -13.00
C ARG A 82 -10.88 -15.46 -14.02
N ALA A 83 -10.65 -15.71 -15.29
CA ALA A 83 -11.52 -15.27 -16.39
C ALA A 83 -11.87 -13.75 -16.33
N GLY A 84 -10.86 -12.88 -16.12
CA GLY A 84 -11.06 -11.43 -16.09
C GLY A 84 -11.76 -10.88 -14.86
N ARG A 85 -12.05 -11.72 -13.86
CA ARG A 85 -12.66 -11.31 -12.58
C ARG A 85 -11.79 -11.71 -11.41
N TYR A 86 -11.79 -10.91 -10.36
CA TYR A 86 -11.18 -11.30 -9.09
C TYR A 86 -12.21 -11.95 -8.17
N LEU A 87 -11.81 -13.05 -7.53
CA LEU A 87 -12.71 -13.97 -6.85
C LEU A 87 -12.67 -13.78 -5.33
N ARG A 88 -11.49 -13.90 -4.75
CA ARG A 88 -11.29 -13.86 -3.30
C ARG A 88 -9.89 -13.35 -2.94
N PRO A 89 -9.73 -12.76 -1.75
CA PRO A 89 -8.41 -12.42 -1.25
C PRO A 89 -7.61 -13.68 -0.92
N LEU A 90 -6.30 -13.53 -0.80
CA LEU A 90 -5.41 -14.53 -0.23
C LEU A 90 -5.84 -14.83 1.20
N LEU A 91 -6.16 -16.10 1.47
CA LEU A 91 -6.38 -16.68 2.79
C LEU A 91 -5.69 -18.03 2.82
N ALA A 92 -4.81 -18.27 3.80
CA ALA A 92 -4.14 -19.56 3.96
C ALA A 92 -3.59 -19.76 5.37
N PRO A 93 -3.40 -21.03 5.82
CA PRO A 93 -2.79 -21.33 7.11
C PRO A 93 -1.29 -21.03 7.08
N LEU A 94 -0.81 -20.28 8.09
CA LEU A 94 0.61 -20.02 8.27
C LEU A 94 0.91 -19.75 9.76
N ALA A 95 1.87 -20.49 10.31
CA ALA A 95 2.25 -20.45 11.72
C ALA A 95 1.04 -20.69 12.64
N GLY A 96 0.28 -21.76 12.34
CA GLY A 96 -0.83 -22.26 13.15
C GLY A 96 -2.13 -21.44 13.08
N SER A 97 -2.23 -20.42 12.22
CA SER A 97 -3.44 -19.61 12.06
C SER A 97 -3.76 -19.27 10.61
N ILE A 98 -5.05 -19.01 10.31
CA ILE A 98 -5.46 -18.51 8.99
C ILE A 98 -5.10 -17.04 8.89
N ARG A 99 -4.29 -16.70 7.89
CA ARG A 99 -3.79 -15.34 7.64
C ARG A 99 -4.29 -14.81 6.31
N LYS A 100 -4.54 -13.51 6.27
CA LYS A 100 -5.08 -12.84 5.08
C LYS A 100 -4.07 -11.84 4.51
N GLY A 101 -3.88 -11.87 3.19
CA GLY A 101 -3.18 -10.82 2.43
C GLY A 101 -1.83 -10.42 3.02
N SER A 102 -1.74 -9.17 3.50
CA SER A 102 -0.53 -8.61 4.12
C SER A 102 -0.05 -9.39 5.34
N ASP A 103 -0.96 -9.86 6.20
CA ASP A 103 -0.59 -10.60 7.43
C ASP A 103 0.08 -11.93 7.08
N TYR A 104 -0.37 -12.58 6.00
CA TYR A 104 0.30 -13.76 5.46
C TYR A 104 1.70 -13.43 4.94
N LEU A 105 1.81 -12.34 4.21
CA LEU A 105 3.10 -11.91 3.64
C LEU A 105 4.11 -11.59 4.74
N TRP A 106 3.75 -10.75 5.71
CA TRP A 106 4.63 -10.37 6.81
C TRP A 106 5.19 -11.61 7.51
N ARG A 107 4.30 -12.53 7.90
CA ARG A 107 4.71 -13.76 8.58
C ARG A 107 5.61 -14.66 7.72
N ALA A 108 5.30 -14.79 6.44
CA ALA A 108 6.11 -15.61 5.52
C ALA A 108 7.52 -15.03 5.35
N MET A 109 7.62 -13.70 5.21
CA MET A 109 8.91 -13.01 5.08
C MET A 109 9.75 -13.14 6.36
N LEU A 110 9.15 -12.98 7.54
CA LEU A 110 9.85 -13.17 8.82
C LEU A 110 10.34 -14.61 8.99
N ARG A 111 9.49 -15.60 8.68
CA ARG A 111 9.90 -17.01 8.67
C ARG A 111 11.08 -17.25 7.72
N GLY A 112 11.03 -16.64 6.54
CA GLY A 112 12.11 -16.74 5.56
C GLY A 112 13.42 -16.14 6.06
N GLN A 113 13.37 -14.98 6.71
CA GLN A 113 14.54 -14.32 7.30
C GLN A 113 15.14 -15.15 8.45
N HIS A 114 14.33 -15.75 9.30
CA HIS A 114 14.81 -16.62 10.38
C HIS A 114 15.51 -17.88 9.83
N ALA A 115 15.01 -18.44 8.72
CA ALA A 115 15.59 -19.63 8.10
C ALA A 115 16.87 -19.32 7.31
N ASP A 116 16.97 -18.12 6.73
CA ASP A 116 18.12 -17.65 5.96
C ASP A 116 18.22 -16.12 6.10
N PRO A 117 19.02 -15.59 7.04
CA PRO A 117 19.15 -14.15 7.27
C PRO A 117 19.57 -13.36 6.03
N ALA A 118 20.31 -13.98 5.10
CA ALA A 118 20.70 -13.33 3.86
C ALA A 118 19.59 -13.22 2.83
N LEU A 119 18.46 -13.93 3.02
CA LEU A 119 17.38 -14.01 2.03
C LEU A 119 16.80 -12.63 1.67
N LEU A 120 16.64 -11.76 2.65
CA LEU A 120 15.99 -10.45 2.48
C LEU A 120 16.97 -9.30 2.22
N THR A 121 18.27 -9.54 2.32
CA THR A 121 19.28 -8.55 1.92
C THR A 121 19.19 -8.24 0.42
N PRO A 122 19.68 -7.08 -0.04
CA PRO A 122 19.76 -6.78 -1.48
C PRO A 122 20.44 -7.89 -2.30
N ALA A 123 21.53 -8.46 -1.80
CA ALA A 123 22.24 -9.56 -2.47
C ALA A 123 21.40 -10.84 -2.54
N GLY A 124 20.67 -11.18 -1.48
CA GLY A 124 19.74 -12.31 -1.45
C GLY A 124 18.57 -12.14 -2.41
N GLN A 125 18.02 -10.93 -2.47
CA GLN A 125 16.92 -10.58 -3.38
C GLN A 125 17.36 -10.60 -4.85
N ALA A 126 18.56 -10.11 -5.17
CA ALA A 126 19.14 -10.21 -6.53
C ALA A 126 19.27 -11.67 -7.02
N LYS A 127 19.64 -12.57 -6.10
CA LYS A 127 19.82 -14.01 -6.36
C LYS A 127 18.54 -14.84 -6.16
N MET A 128 17.38 -14.20 -5.92
CA MET A 128 16.12 -14.90 -5.69
C MET A 128 15.77 -15.82 -6.88
N THR A 129 15.43 -17.06 -6.61
CA THR A 129 14.97 -18.04 -7.61
C THR A 129 13.49 -18.35 -7.48
N ALA A 130 12.87 -18.87 -8.54
CA ALA A 130 11.46 -19.30 -8.47
C ALA A 130 11.24 -20.39 -7.40
N LYS A 131 12.23 -21.29 -7.20
CA LYS A 131 12.18 -22.32 -6.15
C LYS A 131 12.21 -21.70 -4.75
N ARG A 132 13.13 -20.75 -4.49
CA ARG A 132 13.20 -20.03 -3.20
C ARG A 132 11.95 -19.21 -2.93
N MET A 133 11.45 -18.45 -3.93
CA MET A 133 10.21 -17.68 -3.81
C MET A 133 9.00 -18.57 -3.52
N ARG A 134 8.92 -19.74 -4.14
CA ARG A 134 7.87 -20.72 -3.88
C ARG A 134 7.96 -21.28 -2.45
N ALA A 135 9.17 -21.60 -1.98
CA ALA A 135 9.40 -22.09 -0.62
C ALA A 135 9.06 -21.03 0.44
N LEU A 136 9.45 -19.77 0.20
CA LEU A 136 9.14 -18.64 1.08
C LEU A 136 7.65 -18.49 1.37
N PHE A 137 6.80 -18.62 0.34
CA PHE A 137 5.36 -18.46 0.44
C PHE A 137 4.59 -19.78 0.48
N ARG A 138 5.20 -20.87 0.95
CA ARG A 138 4.52 -22.14 1.19
C ARG A 138 3.71 -22.06 2.49
N ALA A 139 2.44 -22.43 2.41
CA ALA A 139 1.55 -22.51 3.57
C ALA A 139 1.80 -23.77 4.41
N ASP A 140 1.25 -23.84 5.62
CA ASP A 140 1.42 -24.97 6.53
C ASP A 140 0.78 -26.27 5.99
N ASP A 141 -0.28 -26.15 5.18
CA ASP A 141 -0.92 -27.27 4.45
C ASP A 141 -0.14 -27.70 3.20
N GLY A 142 1.04 -27.14 2.96
CA GLY A 142 1.86 -27.44 1.80
C GLY A 142 1.46 -26.71 0.52
N SER A 143 0.35 -26.01 0.50
CA SER A 143 -0.12 -25.25 -0.65
C SER A 143 0.75 -24.02 -0.95
N HIS A 144 0.55 -23.42 -2.13
CA HIS A 144 1.25 -22.22 -2.58
C HIS A 144 0.24 -21.11 -2.92
N PRO A 145 -0.36 -20.48 -1.91
CA PRO A 145 -1.51 -19.61 -2.07
C PRO A 145 -1.17 -18.23 -2.65
N MET A 146 0.11 -17.81 -2.58
CA MET A 146 0.52 -16.46 -2.97
C MET A 146 0.29 -16.20 -4.46
N PRO A 147 -0.54 -15.19 -4.82
CA PRO A 147 -0.77 -14.80 -6.21
C PRO A 147 0.43 -14.10 -6.84
N ALA A 148 0.39 -13.86 -8.15
CA ALA A 148 1.36 -13.05 -8.90
C ALA A 148 2.84 -13.46 -8.74
N ARG A 149 3.13 -14.75 -8.57
CA ARG A 149 4.48 -15.27 -8.25
C ARG A 149 5.58 -14.81 -9.21
N ARG A 150 5.28 -14.76 -10.52
CA ARG A 150 6.26 -14.28 -11.52
C ARG A 150 6.60 -12.81 -11.29
N LEU A 151 5.60 -11.98 -11.07
CA LEU A 151 5.77 -10.54 -10.81
C LEU A 151 6.53 -10.31 -9.50
N ARG A 152 6.23 -11.08 -8.44
CA ARG A 152 6.97 -11.02 -7.17
C ARG A 152 8.45 -11.33 -7.34
N LEU A 153 8.77 -12.36 -8.12
CA LEU A 153 10.16 -12.71 -8.44
C LEU A 153 10.86 -11.60 -9.23
N GLN A 154 10.17 -11.02 -10.19
CA GLN A 154 10.70 -9.88 -10.96
C GLN A 154 11.01 -8.68 -10.08
N GLN A 155 10.08 -8.33 -9.17
CA GLN A 155 10.26 -7.22 -8.24
C GLN A 155 11.42 -7.46 -7.25
N ALA A 156 11.51 -8.65 -6.66
CA ALA A 156 12.62 -9.01 -5.77
C ALA A 156 13.98 -8.85 -6.46
N ARG A 157 14.10 -9.38 -7.68
CA ARG A 157 15.34 -9.29 -8.46
C ARG A 157 15.66 -7.86 -8.91
N ALA A 158 14.66 -7.07 -9.28
CA ALA A 158 14.84 -5.67 -9.65
C ALA A 158 15.35 -4.86 -8.46
N TYR A 159 14.71 -5.00 -7.30
CA TYR A 159 15.17 -4.42 -6.05
C TYR A 159 16.63 -4.75 -5.73
N GLY A 160 16.95 -6.05 -5.71
CA GLY A 160 18.30 -6.49 -5.37
C GLY A 160 19.36 -5.97 -6.34
N ARG A 161 19.09 -5.99 -7.66
CA ARG A 161 20.02 -5.47 -8.67
C ARG A 161 20.23 -3.97 -8.55
N ASP A 162 19.15 -3.19 -8.39
CA ASP A 162 19.24 -1.74 -8.31
C ASP A 162 19.96 -1.31 -7.03
N MET A 163 19.67 -1.94 -5.89
CA MET A 163 20.38 -1.70 -4.63
C MET A 163 21.87 -1.99 -4.74
N LEU A 164 22.25 -3.11 -5.35
CA LEU A 164 23.68 -3.47 -5.56
C LEU A 164 24.38 -2.51 -6.53
N ALA A 165 23.67 -2.04 -7.56
CA ALA A 165 24.21 -1.09 -8.52
C ALA A 165 24.39 0.32 -7.94
N LEU A 166 23.47 0.74 -7.05
CA LEU A 166 23.54 2.02 -6.36
C LEU A 166 24.62 2.02 -5.24
N GLY A 167 24.88 0.85 -4.62
CA GLY A 167 25.89 0.65 -3.59
C GLY A 167 25.43 0.78 -2.14
N PRO A 168 24.54 1.73 -1.73
CA PRO A 168 24.15 1.88 -0.33
C PRO A 168 23.29 0.71 0.16
N SER A 169 23.48 0.35 1.43
CA SER A 169 22.59 -0.57 2.14
C SER A 169 21.26 0.11 2.49
N PRO A 170 20.21 -0.64 2.90
CA PRO A 170 19.00 -0.06 3.48
C PRO A 170 19.28 0.90 4.64
N GLY A 171 20.27 0.60 5.48
CA GLY A 171 20.71 1.46 6.58
C GLY A 171 21.31 2.77 6.09
N ASP A 172 22.17 2.71 5.06
CA ASP A 172 22.78 3.92 4.48
C ASP A 172 21.74 4.82 3.82
N ILE A 173 20.74 4.26 3.16
CA ILE A 173 19.61 5.02 2.58
C ILE A 173 18.89 5.81 3.67
N VAL A 174 18.58 5.17 4.79
CA VAL A 174 17.90 5.81 5.92
C VAL A 174 18.80 6.86 6.59
N ALA A 175 20.07 6.55 6.81
CA ALA A 175 21.05 7.47 7.40
C ALA A 175 21.22 8.72 6.52
N ASN A 176 21.41 8.55 5.22
CA ASN A 176 21.54 9.63 4.25
C ASN A 176 20.27 10.50 4.18
N ALA A 177 19.11 9.88 4.25
CA ALA A 177 17.84 10.61 4.31
C ALA A 177 17.77 11.48 5.57
N ASN A 178 18.06 10.92 6.73
CA ASN A 178 18.03 11.64 8.02
C ASN A 178 19.05 12.77 8.12
N ALA A 179 20.15 12.68 7.38
CA ALA A 179 21.15 13.75 7.31
C ALA A 179 20.72 14.94 6.42
N SER A 180 19.62 14.82 5.68
CA SER A 180 19.10 15.87 4.82
C SER A 180 18.19 16.85 5.58
N HIS A 181 17.98 18.06 5.05
CA HIS A 181 17.03 19.03 5.61
C HIS A 181 15.57 18.56 5.51
N ARG A 182 15.26 17.57 4.64
CA ARG A 182 13.95 17.00 4.42
C ARG A 182 14.05 15.48 4.32
N PRO A 183 14.16 14.80 5.47
CA PRO A 183 14.39 13.35 5.51
C PRO A 183 13.39 12.52 4.73
N LEU A 184 12.09 12.78 4.90
CA LEU A 184 11.03 12.04 4.19
C LEU A 184 11.13 12.23 2.68
N ARG A 185 11.28 13.47 2.22
CA ARG A 185 11.42 13.78 0.79
C ARG A 185 12.66 13.12 0.20
N SER A 186 13.78 13.20 0.89
CA SER A 186 15.04 12.58 0.49
C SER A 186 14.90 11.07 0.39
N PHE A 187 14.29 10.43 1.40
CA PHE A 187 14.04 9.01 1.44
C PHE A 187 13.19 8.55 0.24
N LEU A 188 12.04 9.20 0.01
CA LEU A 188 11.16 8.88 -1.10
C LEU A 188 11.84 9.06 -2.46
N SER A 189 12.67 10.11 -2.60
CA SER A 189 13.42 10.38 -3.83
C SER A 189 14.48 9.30 -4.11
N MET A 190 15.15 8.76 -3.08
CA MET A 190 16.08 7.64 -3.25
C MET A 190 15.36 6.37 -3.69
N LEU A 191 14.16 6.09 -3.15
CA LEU A 191 13.36 4.93 -3.55
C LEU A 191 12.88 5.00 -5.01
N ASP A 192 12.77 6.19 -5.61
CA ASP A 192 12.42 6.36 -7.03
C ASP A 192 13.48 5.79 -8.00
N HIS A 193 14.64 5.40 -7.50
CA HIS A 193 15.70 4.75 -8.28
C HIS A 193 15.74 3.23 -8.09
N ILE A 194 14.94 2.69 -7.17
CA ILE A 194 15.00 1.29 -6.73
C ILE A 194 13.82 0.51 -7.29
N GLY A 195 14.12 -0.55 -8.03
CA GLY A 195 13.12 -1.46 -8.60
C GLY A 195 12.18 -2.02 -7.53
N GLY A 196 10.90 -2.05 -7.88
CA GLY A 196 9.84 -2.42 -6.96
C GLY A 196 9.19 -1.23 -6.25
N TYR A 197 9.89 -0.12 -6.11
CA TYR A 197 9.39 1.15 -5.60
C TYR A 197 9.18 2.18 -6.72
N LYS A 198 10.13 2.29 -7.65
CA LYS A 198 10.18 3.31 -8.69
C LYS A 198 9.07 3.25 -9.74
N GLU A 199 8.40 2.13 -9.88
CA GLU A 199 7.39 1.93 -10.93
C GLU A 199 6.04 2.59 -10.60
N ASP A 200 5.77 2.87 -9.33
CA ASP A 200 4.50 3.43 -8.88
C ASP A 200 4.57 4.96 -8.76
N VAL A 201 3.90 5.65 -9.66
CA VAL A 201 3.83 7.12 -9.69
C VAL A 201 3.26 7.70 -8.38
N LEU A 202 2.32 7.02 -7.73
CA LEU A 202 1.74 7.45 -6.45
C LEU A 202 2.54 6.96 -5.23
N ARG A 203 3.65 6.27 -5.43
CA ARG A 203 4.60 5.87 -4.38
C ARG A 203 3.98 5.08 -3.23
N LYS A 204 2.92 4.28 -3.46
CA LYS A 204 2.21 3.57 -2.39
C LYS A 204 3.14 2.76 -1.49
N LYS A 205 4.04 1.97 -2.09
CA LYS A 205 4.98 1.13 -1.31
C LYS A 205 6.07 1.95 -0.64
N SER A 206 6.55 2.99 -1.30
CA SER A 206 7.54 3.92 -0.73
C SER A 206 6.96 4.68 0.47
N ALA A 207 5.72 5.15 0.35
CA ALA A 207 5.00 5.81 1.44
C ALA A 207 4.71 4.85 2.61
N LEU A 208 4.31 3.61 2.31
CA LEU A 208 4.12 2.57 3.34
C LEU A 208 5.44 2.25 4.06
N LEU A 209 6.55 2.13 3.33
CA LEU A 209 7.85 1.91 3.96
C LEU A 209 8.26 3.10 4.83
N ALA A 210 8.08 4.34 4.35
CA ALA A 210 8.34 5.52 5.15
C ALA A 210 7.50 5.56 6.43
N LEU A 211 6.20 5.23 6.33
CA LEU A 211 5.32 5.09 7.50
C LEU A 211 5.86 4.09 8.50
N ILE A 212 6.19 2.88 8.06
CA ILE A 212 6.74 1.82 8.91
C ILE A 212 7.99 2.31 9.65
N LEU A 213 8.94 2.87 8.92
CA LEU A 213 10.23 3.31 9.48
C LEU A 213 10.09 4.51 10.43
N THR A 214 9.03 5.29 10.29
CA THR A 214 8.72 6.41 11.20
C THR A 214 8.01 5.94 12.46
N GLU A 215 7.02 5.06 12.33
CA GLU A 215 6.14 4.66 13.44
C GLU A 215 6.72 3.54 14.31
N ARG A 216 7.72 2.82 13.84
CA ARG A 216 8.42 1.82 14.65
C ARG A 216 9.13 2.46 15.85
N PRO A 217 9.21 1.76 17.01
CA PRO A 217 9.89 2.26 18.21
C PRO A 217 11.32 2.73 17.99
N GLU A 218 12.04 2.13 17.04
CA GLU A 218 13.40 2.54 16.66
C GLU A 218 13.45 3.94 16.03
N GLY A 219 12.34 4.41 15.44
CA GLY A 219 12.29 5.71 14.74
C GLY A 219 13.36 5.81 13.67
N PHE A 220 13.46 4.80 12.82
CA PHE A 220 14.50 4.72 11.79
C PHE A 220 14.52 5.95 10.90
N LEU A 221 13.36 6.36 10.37
CA LEU A 221 13.20 7.57 9.58
C LEU A 221 12.60 8.68 10.45
N ARG A 222 13.18 9.88 10.39
CA ARG A 222 12.83 11.03 11.23
C ARG A 222 12.41 12.24 10.39
N PRO A 223 11.17 12.25 9.85
CA PRO A 223 10.65 13.40 9.11
C PRO A 223 10.66 14.67 9.97
N THR A 224 10.84 15.81 9.33
CA THR A 224 10.63 17.11 10.00
C THR A 224 9.14 17.40 10.17
N SER A 225 8.78 18.28 11.08
CA SER A 225 7.38 18.59 11.43
C SER A 225 6.57 19.20 10.27
N ASP A 226 7.25 19.78 9.28
CA ASP A 226 6.65 20.36 8.08
C ASP A 226 6.53 19.37 6.92
N GLU A 227 7.11 18.18 7.03
CA GLU A 227 6.97 17.13 6.03
C GLU A 227 5.68 16.33 6.24
N ARG A 228 5.02 16.01 5.16
CA ARG A 228 3.79 15.22 5.17
C ARG A 228 3.95 13.95 4.37
N LEU A 229 3.58 12.82 4.98
CA LEU A 229 3.52 11.53 4.31
C LEU A 229 2.46 11.58 3.20
N PRO A 230 2.78 11.16 1.97
CA PRO A 230 1.76 11.06 0.91
C PRO A 230 0.75 9.95 1.19
N PRO A 231 -0.48 10.03 0.63
CA PRO A 231 -1.49 8.98 0.75
C PRO A 231 -1.02 7.61 0.27
N ILE A 232 -1.31 6.58 1.08
CA ILE A 232 -0.91 5.18 0.82
C ILE A 232 -2.03 4.46 0.06
N ILE A 233 -2.24 4.81 -1.21
CA ILE A 233 -3.41 4.36 -1.95
C ILE A 233 -3.28 2.92 -2.41
N ASP A 234 -4.03 2.06 -1.76
CA ASP A 234 -4.25 0.67 -2.12
C ASP A 234 -5.74 0.39 -2.44
N TYR A 235 -6.07 -0.85 -2.75
CA TYR A 235 -7.44 -1.24 -3.04
C TYR A 235 -8.39 -1.11 -1.83
N HIS A 236 -7.89 -1.12 -0.59
CA HIS A 236 -8.74 -0.90 0.59
C HIS A 236 -9.21 0.54 0.67
N LEU A 237 -8.33 1.50 0.45
CA LEU A 237 -8.69 2.92 0.41
C LEU A 237 -9.61 3.24 -0.78
N MET A 238 -9.31 2.69 -1.98
CA MET A 238 -10.19 2.85 -3.13
C MET A 238 -11.60 2.31 -2.86
N ARG A 239 -11.73 1.12 -2.25
CA ARG A 239 -13.03 0.57 -1.85
C ARG A 239 -13.73 1.47 -0.84
N SER A 240 -13.03 1.94 0.17
CA SER A 240 -13.59 2.81 1.19
C SER A 240 -14.12 4.10 0.57
N CYS A 241 -13.36 4.75 -0.31
CA CYS A 241 -13.79 5.95 -1.01
C CYS A 241 -15.01 5.71 -1.91
N LEU A 242 -15.08 4.59 -2.61
CA LEU A 242 -16.23 4.20 -3.42
C LEU A 242 -17.48 3.96 -2.56
N ARG A 243 -17.39 3.14 -1.52
CA ARG A 243 -18.55 2.75 -0.69
C ARG A 243 -19.04 3.87 0.20
N VAL A 244 -18.15 4.67 0.74
CA VAL A 244 -18.51 5.87 1.50
C VAL A 244 -19.10 6.95 0.59
N GLY A 245 -18.78 6.92 -0.72
CA GLY A 245 -19.21 7.91 -1.70
C GLY A 245 -18.36 9.18 -1.68
N LEU A 246 -17.11 9.08 -1.24
CA LEU A 246 -16.12 10.16 -1.31
C LEU A 246 -15.72 10.45 -2.76
N ILE A 247 -15.71 9.40 -3.60
CA ILE A 247 -15.60 9.50 -5.04
C ILE A 247 -16.87 8.97 -5.71
N GLU A 248 -17.22 9.55 -6.84
CA GLU A 248 -18.40 9.21 -7.63
C GLU A 248 -17.97 8.77 -9.02
N VAL A 249 -18.52 7.63 -9.47
CA VAL A 249 -18.25 7.08 -10.80
C VAL A 249 -19.43 7.43 -11.69
N GLY A 250 -19.25 8.41 -12.58
CA GLY A 250 -20.28 8.86 -13.53
C GLY A 250 -20.40 7.95 -14.76
N ASP A 251 -19.35 7.23 -15.12
CA ASP A 251 -19.35 6.30 -16.25
C ASP A 251 -20.05 5.00 -15.88
N ALA A 252 -21.12 4.64 -16.61
CA ALA A 252 -21.93 3.46 -16.35
C ALA A 252 -21.16 2.14 -16.57
N GLY A 253 -20.30 2.09 -17.58
CA GLY A 253 -19.50 0.90 -17.89
C GLY A 253 -18.46 0.62 -16.81
N LEU A 254 -17.78 1.66 -16.34
CA LEU A 254 -16.83 1.56 -15.23
C LEU A 254 -17.54 1.17 -13.92
N ARG A 255 -18.69 1.78 -13.62
CA ARG A 255 -19.51 1.42 -12.46
C ARG A 255 -19.95 -0.05 -12.48
N GLN A 256 -20.40 -0.53 -13.64
CA GLN A 256 -20.75 -1.94 -13.82
C GLN A 256 -19.54 -2.86 -13.64
N ALA A 257 -18.38 -2.48 -14.17
CA ALA A 257 -17.14 -3.26 -14.02
C ALA A 257 -16.74 -3.42 -12.54
N LEU A 258 -16.91 -2.37 -11.73
CA LEU A 258 -16.66 -2.42 -10.29
C LEU A 258 -17.65 -3.33 -9.56
N ALA A 259 -18.95 -3.23 -9.87
CA ALA A 259 -20.00 -4.08 -9.26
C ALA A 259 -19.80 -5.56 -9.61
N GLU A 260 -19.40 -5.86 -10.83
CA GLU A 260 -19.13 -7.22 -11.32
C GLU A 260 -17.75 -7.77 -10.98
N ARG A 261 -16.91 -7.03 -10.26
CA ARG A 261 -15.53 -7.42 -9.89
C ARG A 261 -14.64 -7.74 -11.09
N ARG A 262 -14.79 -7.00 -12.18
CA ARG A 262 -13.92 -7.17 -13.34
C ARG A 262 -12.52 -6.62 -13.06
N LEU A 263 -11.49 -7.25 -13.61
CA LEU A 263 -10.17 -6.65 -13.69
C LEU A 263 -10.24 -5.42 -14.59
N LEU A 264 -9.77 -4.29 -14.08
CA LEU A 264 -9.84 -3.03 -14.79
C LEU A 264 -8.71 -2.85 -15.81
N ALA A 265 -8.97 -2.04 -16.82
CA ALA A 265 -7.92 -1.49 -17.68
C ALA A 265 -7.06 -0.49 -16.90
N PRO A 266 -5.78 -0.29 -17.29
CA PRO A 266 -4.88 0.64 -16.59
C PRO A 266 -5.42 2.08 -16.48
N ALA A 267 -6.11 2.58 -17.50
CA ALA A 267 -6.69 3.92 -17.48
C ALA A 267 -7.85 4.06 -16.50
N ASP A 268 -8.68 3.03 -16.35
CA ASP A 268 -9.81 3.00 -15.43
C ASP A 268 -9.34 2.92 -13.98
N GLU A 269 -8.38 2.06 -13.73
CA GLU A 269 -7.74 1.95 -12.42
C GLU A 269 -7.07 3.28 -12.03
N TRP A 270 -6.32 3.89 -12.96
CA TRP A 270 -5.64 5.15 -12.72
C TRP A 270 -6.62 6.27 -12.35
N ALA A 271 -7.75 6.39 -13.07
CA ALA A 271 -8.77 7.39 -12.78
C ALA A 271 -9.30 7.27 -11.34
N LEU A 272 -9.63 6.04 -10.91
CA LEU A 272 -10.11 5.76 -9.57
C LEU A 272 -9.03 5.98 -8.50
N ARG A 273 -7.84 5.48 -8.75
CA ARG A 273 -6.71 5.56 -7.83
C ARG A 273 -6.27 7.01 -7.62
N ARG A 274 -6.22 7.79 -8.69
CA ARG A 274 -5.90 9.22 -8.62
C ARG A 274 -6.96 10.00 -7.85
N ALA A 275 -8.25 9.81 -8.17
CA ALA A 275 -9.34 10.44 -7.44
C ALA A 275 -9.33 10.07 -5.95
N THR A 276 -8.99 8.82 -5.62
CA THR A 276 -8.82 8.38 -4.23
C THR A 276 -7.66 9.11 -3.55
N TYR A 277 -6.52 9.27 -4.24
CA TYR A 277 -5.37 10.01 -3.73
C TYR A 277 -5.76 11.45 -3.35
N ASP A 278 -6.36 12.18 -4.28
CA ASP A 278 -6.78 13.57 -4.05
C ASP A 278 -7.84 13.67 -2.93
N THR A 279 -8.70 12.67 -2.83
CA THR A 279 -9.73 12.58 -1.78
C THR A 279 -9.10 12.40 -0.40
N ILE A 280 -8.19 11.45 -0.25
CA ILE A 280 -7.55 11.16 1.05
C ILE A 280 -6.64 12.32 1.48
N GLU A 281 -5.94 12.95 0.55
CA GLU A 281 -5.18 14.18 0.82
C GLU A 281 -6.07 15.27 1.41
N ARG A 282 -7.22 15.56 0.79
CA ARG A 282 -8.20 16.54 1.28
C ARG A 282 -8.81 16.17 2.62
N VAL A 283 -9.16 14.89 2.83
CA VAL A 283 -9.68 14.41 4.13
C VAL A 283 -8.62 14.63 5.22
N THR A 284 -7.37 14.36 4.93
CA THR A 284 -6.24 14.57 5.85
C THR A 284 -6.10 16.05 6.21
N GLU A 285 -6.14 16.93 5.21
CA GLU A 285 -6.07 18.38 5.43
C GLU A 285 -7.24 18.89 6.27
N LEU A 286 -8.48 18.53 5.92
CA LEU A 286 -9.68 18.98 6.61
C LEU A 286 -9.80 18.41 8.02
N SER A 287 -9.32 17.22 8.28
CA SER A 287 -9.37 16.61 9.60
C SER A 287 -8.32 17.16 10.57
N GLY A 288 -7.25 17.78 10.06
CA GLY A 288 -6.09 18.20 10.86
C GLY A 288 -5.29 17.02 11.43
N LYS A 289 -5.61 15.78 11.02
CA LYS A 289 -4.89 14.56 11.46
C LYS A 289 -3.70 14.27 10.54
N GLY A 290 -2.69 13.56 11.06
CA GLY A 290 -1.61 13.05 10.23
C GLY A 290 -2.08 11.94 9.27
N MET A 291 -1.41 11.80 8.11
CA MET A 291 -1.74 10.76 7.12
C MET A 291 -1.72 9.35 7.72
N ALA A 292 -0.77 9.05 8.60
CA ALA A 292 -0.68 7.77 9.30
C ALA A 292 -1.97 7.43 10.08
N ALA A 293 -2.53 8.40 10.78
CA ALA A 293 -3.77 8.23 11.54
C ALA A 293 -5.00 8.07 10.62
N VAL A 294 -5.05 8.81 9.51
CA VAL A 294 -6.12 8.70 8.51
C VAL A 294 -6.07 7.33 7.82
N ASP A 295 -4.89 6.91 7.37
CA ASP A 295 -4.69 5.58 6.77
C ASP A 295 -5.11 4.47 7.72
N TRP A 296 -4.64 4.53 8.97
CA TRP A 296 -4.99 3.53 10.01
C TRP A 296 -6.48 3.50 10.33
N PHE A 297 -7.15 4.66 10.32
CA PHE A 297 -8.60 4.75 10.49
C PHE A 297 -9.34 3.97 9.39
N PHE A 298 -9.05 4.24 8.11
CA PHE A 298 -9.68 3.55 6.99
C PHE A 298 -9.29 2.06 6.93
N PHE A 299 -8.05 1.73 7.25
CA PHE A 299 -7.60 0.35 7.33
C PHE A 299 -8.36 -0.45 8.39
N ASN A 300 -8.66 0.14 9.54
CA ASN A 300 -9.47 -0.50 10.58
C ASN A 300 -10.96 -0.56 10.20
N ALA A 301 -11.49 0.46 9.57
CA ALA A 301 -12.89 0.49 9.11
C ALA A 301 -13.23 -0.69 8.17
N ARG A 302 -12.24 -1.25 7.46
CA ARG A 302 -12.40 -2.45 6.62
C ARG A 302 -12.93 -3.67 7.38
N ARG A 303 -12.71 -3.76 8.70
CA ARG A 303 -13.21 -4.87 9.53
C ARG A 303 -14.73 -4.90 9.57
N ARG A 304 -15.38 -3.71 9.56
CA ARG A 304 -16.83 -3.55 9.52
C ARG A 304 -17.38 -3.49 8.08
N CYS A 305 -16.51 -3.23 7.12
CA CYS A 305 -16.84 -3.17 5.70
C CYS A 305 -16.02 -4.18 4.88
N PRO A 306 -16.19 -5.49 5.12
CA PRO A 306 -15.40 -6.55 4.49
C PRO A 306 -15.69 -6.69 2.99
N GLU A 307 -14.82 -7.42 2.29
CA GLU A 307 -14.93 -7.61 0.84
C GLU A 307 -15.93 -8.69 0.45
N MET A 308 -16.06 -9.75 1.28
CA MET A 308 -16.75 -11.00 0.89
C MET A 308 -18.03 -11.26 1.68
N SER A 309 -18.37 -10.40 2.62
CA SER A 309 -19.58 -10.50 3.43
C SER A 309 -20.31 -9.17 3.53
N VAL A 310 -21.51 -9.19 4.05
CA VAL A 310 -22.33 -7.97 4.20
C VAL A 310 -21.67 -7.03 5.22
N PRO A 311 -21.50 -5.73 4.88
CA PRO A 311 -20.99 -4.74 5.82
C PRO A 311 -21.88 -4.54 7.04
N GLU A 312 -21.24 -4.36 8.20
CA GLU A 312 -21.89 -4.02 9.48
C GLU A 312 -22.02 -2.50 9.63
N CYS A 313 -22.91 -1.89 8.84
CA CYS A 313 -22.99 -0.44 8.73
C CYS A 313 -23.32 0.22 10.06
N SER A 314 -24.31 -0.26 10.81
CA SER A 314 -24.72 0.30 12.09
C SER A 314 -23.63 0.33 13.18
N ALA A 315 -22.64 -0.56 13.07
CA ALA A 315 -21.47 -0.57 13.94
C ALA A 315 -20.26 0.19 13.35
N CYS A 316 -20.40 0.78 12.17
CA CYS A 316 -19.33 1.48 11.48
C CYS A 316 -19.29 2.96 11.90
N ARG A 317 -18.12 3.46 12.28
CA ARG A 317 -17.92 4.86 12.66
C ARG A 317 -18.23 5.86 11.52
N LEU A 318 -18.23 5.40 10.27
CA LEU A 318 -18.57 6.20 9.10
C LEU A 318 -20.06 6.18 8.75
N ASP A 319 -20.91 5.44 9.44
CA ASP A 319 -22.31 5.20 9.02
C ASP A 319 -23.09 6.49 8.78
N SER A 320 -23.00 7.47 9.69
CA SER A 320 -23.70 8.76 9.60
C SER A 320 -23.34 9.61 8.36
N VAL A 321 -22.17 9.37 7.76
CA VAL A 321 -21.68 10.13 6.59
C VAL A 321 -21.50 9.26 5.34
N CYS A 322 -21.78 7.95 5.44
CA CYS A 322 -21.55 6.96 4.41
C CYS A 322 -22.71 6.87 3.40
N ALA A 323 -22.40 6.80 2.11
CA ALA A 323 -23.40 6.53 1.06
C ALA A 323 -23.83 5.06 0.99
N GLN A 324 -23.18 4.17 1.73
CA GLN A 324 -23.45 2.72 1.79
C GLN A 324 -23.53 2.04 0.41
N ARG A 325 -22.69 2.44 -0.55
CA ARG A 325 -22.64 1.84 -1.90
C ARG A 325 -22.01 0.44 -1.84
N LYS A 326 -22.72 -0.50 -1.19
CA LYS A 326 -22.25 -1.86 -0.87
C LYS A 326 -21.95 -2.68 -2.12
N GLU A 327 -22.60 -2.37 -3.22
CA GLU A 327 -22.43 -3.01 -4.53
C GLU A 327 -21.05 -2.75 -5.15
N LEU A 328 -20.37 -1.67 -4.77
CA LEU A 328 -19.10 -1.31 -5.37
C LEU A 328 -17.94 -2.03 -4.67
N PHE A 329 -17.14 -2.70 -5.46
CA PHE A 329 -15.91 -3.35 -5.04
C PHE A 329 -14.69 -2.48 -5.39
N GLN A 330 -13.58 -2.76 -4.72
CA GLN A 330 -12.32 -2.12 -5.05
C GLN A 330 -11.91 -2.47 -6.49
N PRO A 331 -11.33 -1.51 -7.22
CA PRO A 331 -10.69 -1.84 -8.47
C PRO A 331 -9.51 -2.77 -8.23
N VAL A 332 -9.36 -3.79 -9.07
CA VAL A 332 -8.19 -4.65 -9.08
C VAL A 332 -7.58 -4.65 -10.47
N LEU A 333 -6.33 -4.25 -10.54
CA LEU A 333 -5.46 -4.32 -11.71
C LEU A 333 -4.33 -5.31 -11.39
N ARG A 334 -3.92 -6.11 -12.36
CA ARG A 334 -2.72 -6.94 -12.22
C ARG A 334 -1.48 -6.08 -12.34
N THR A 335 -1.04 -5.56 -11.22
CA THR A 335 0.09 -4.64 -11.09
C THR A 335 0.96 -5.00 -9.90
N ALA A 336 2.18 -4.44 -9.85
CA ALA A 336 3.05 -4.49 -8.68
C ALA A 336 2.87 -3.27 -7.74
N TYR A 337 1.89 -2.40 -7.98
CA TYR A 337 1.74 -1.16 -7.19
C TYR A 337 1.12 -1.40 -5.82
N TYR A 338 0.09 -2.30 -5.74
CA TYR A 338 -0.66 -2.56 -4.50
C TYR A 338 -1.34 -3.93 -4.49
#